data_3a7849e717f7ac3332ac9409b5cc70a1
#
_entry.id   3a7849e717f7ac3332ac9409b5cc70a1
#
_cell.length_a   1.000
_cell.length_b   1.000
_cell.length_c   1.000
_cell.angle_alpha   90.00
_cell.angle_beta   90.00
_cell.angle_gamma   90.00
#
_symmetry.space_group_name_H-M   'P 1'
#
loop_
_entity.id
_entity.type
_entity.pdbx_description
1 polymer ?
#
loop_
_entity_poly.entity_id
_entity_poly.type
_entity_poly.pdbx_seq_one_letter_code
_entity_poly.pdbx_strand_id
1 'polypeptide(L)'
;EQAFLRWLAHTAECASALILNGDVFDFWFEYRSVVPRGHTRVLGALAGLVDRGVPVSMMGGNHDWWGGSFLTEEIGVTFMQDPVVAELQGFRTFLAHGDGLGRGDLGYRILRAVVRGRLTRWLFGRLHPDFGTALGARVSRTEYREGGPSDAERGRSKAVRTWALAELQRDPSLDLVVCGHTHIPLLEEVEPGRYYVNAGDWLHHRSYL
;
A
#
# COMPACT_ATOMS: atom_id res chain seq x y z
N GLU A 1 -14.23 -6.22 3.96
CA GLU A 1 -14.51 -6.04 2.53
C GLU A 1 -15.74 -5.14 2.31
N GLN A 2 -16.93 -5.46 2.85
CA GLN A 2 -18.15 -4.67 2.57
C GLN A 2 -18.04 -3.18 2.93
N ALA A 3 -17.38 -2.84 4.03
CA ALA A 3 -17.15 -1.44 4.41
C ALA A 3 -16.28 -0.71 3.38
N PHE A 4 -15.24 -1.36 2.89
CA PHE A 4 -14.36 -0.84 1.86
C PHE A 4 -15.10 -0.64 0.53
N LEU A 5 -15.92 -1.60 0.11
CA LEU A 5 -16.75 -1.47 -1.08
C LEU A 5 -17.75 -0.30 -1.01
N ARG A 6 -18.38 -0.09 0.16
CA ARG A 6 -19.26 1.09 0.37
C ARG A 6 -18.48 2.41 0.29
N TRP A 7 -17.27 2.43 0.83
CA TRP A 7 -16.42 3.61 0.73
C TRP A 7 -15.94 3.86 -0.71
N LEU A 8 -15.56 2.83 -1.47
CA LEU A 8 -15.25 2.96 -2.90
C LEU A 8 -16.44 3.49 -3.71
N ALA A 9 -17.67 3.04 -3.39
CA ALA A 9 -18.86 3.57 -4.01
C ALA A 9 -19.08 5.06 -3.71
N HIS A 10 -18.85 5.48 -2.46
CA HIS A 10 -18.91 6.90 -2.06
C HIS A 10 -17.79 7.70 -2.74
N THR A 11 -16.58 7.19 -2.80
CA THR A 11 -15.44 7.80 -3.50
C THR A 11 -15.76 8.08 -4.97
N ALA A 12 -16.52 7.21 -5.63
CA ALA A 12 -16.96 7.38 -7.00
C ALA A 12 -17.86 8.61 -7.23
N GLU A 13 -18.49 9.11 -6.17
CA GLU A 13 -19.42 10.25 -6.26
C GLU A 13 -18.76 11.59 -5.91
N CYS A 14 -17.67 11.58 -5.13
CA CYS A 14 -17.11 12.80 -4.55
C CYS A 14 -15.60 13.01 -4.78
N ALA A 15 -14.85 11.98 -5.17
CA ALA A 15 -13.41 12.12 -5.32
C ALA A 15 -13.00 12.47 -6.75
N SER A 16 -12.00 13.33 -6.89
CA SER A 16 -11.34 13.65 -8.15
C SER A 16 -10.27 12.63 -8.54
N ALA A 17 -9.75 11.87 -7.58
CA ALA A 17 -8.80 10.77 -7.76
C ALA A 17 -8.78 9.88 -6.51
N LEU A 18 -8.32 8.65 -6.65
CA LEU A 18 -8.10 7.72 -5.55
C LEU A 18 -6.65 7.25 -5.53
N ILE A 19 -6.02 7.28 -4.35
CA ILE A 19 -4.69 6.71 -4.13
C ILE A 19 -4.79 5.62 -3.07
N LEU A 20 -4.44 4.40 -3.45
CA LEU A 20 -4.32 3.25 -2.56
C LEU A 20 -2.85 3.07 -2.18
N ASN A 21 -2.49 3.28 -0.91
CA ASN A 21 -1.09 3.34 -0.48
C ASN A 21 -0.50 1.97 -0.10
N GLY A 22 -0.80 0.95 -0.88
CA GLY A 22 -0.27 -0.41 -0.75
C GLY A 22 -1.05 -1.31 0.19
N ASP A 23 -0.74 -2.60 0.12
CA ASP A 23 -1.38 -3.66 0.93
C ASP A 23 -2.91 -3.68 0.81
N VAL A 24 -3.41 -3.48 -0.40
CA VAL A 24 -4.84 -3.60 -0.73
C VAL A 24 -5.30 -5.05 -0.64
N PHE A 25 -4.40 -5.96 -0.96
CA PHE A 25 -4.61 -7.40 -0.94
C PHE A 25 -3.65 -8.06 0.05
N ASP A 26 -4.12 -9.07 0.80
CA ASP A 26 -3.28 -9.85 1.74
C ASP A 26 -2.14 -10.58 1.02
N PHE A 27 -2.35 -10.94 -0.23
CA PHE A 27 -1.32 -11.47 -1.13
C PHE A 27 -1.74 -11.23 -2.57
N TRP A 28 -0.82 -10.72 -3.40
CA TRP A 28 -1.03 -10.52 -4.82
C TRP A 28 0.16 -10.99 -5.65
N PHE A 29 -0.10 -11.81 -6.67
CA PHE A 29 0.85 -12.20 -7.69
C PHE A 29 0.13 -12.43 -9.02
N GLU A 30 0.61 -11.82 -10.07
CA GLU A 30 0.08 -12.02 -11.42
C GLU A 30 0.85 -13.11 -12.14
N TYR A 31 0.23 -14.27 -12.29
CA TYR A 31 0.68 -15.30 -13.21
C TYR A 31 0.31 -14.89 -14.64
N ARG A 32 0.85 -15.63 -15.62
CA ARG A 32 0.61 -15.31 -17.03
C ARG A 32 -0.89 -15.29 -17.41
N SER A 33 -1.70 -16.15 -16.84
CA SER A 33 -3.09 -16.34 -17.23
C SER A 33 -4.06 -16.41 -16.05
N VAL A 34 -3.58 -16.20 -14.81
CA VAL A 34 -4.42 -16.28 -13.62
C VAL A 34 -3.95 -15.29 -12.55
N VAL A 35 -4.90 -14.83 -11.75
CA VAL A 35 -4.67 -13.98 -10.57
C VAL A 35 -5.30 -14.64 -9.33
N PRO A 36 -4.91 -14.23 -8.11
CA PRO A 36 -5.48 -14.76 -6.87
C PRO A 36 -7.00 -14.57 -6.81
N ARG A 37 -7.70 -15.58 -6.31
CA ARG A 37 -9.16 -15.56 -6.10
C ARG A 37 -9.52 -14.76 -4.85
N GLY A 38 -10.80 -14.35 -4.77
CA GLY A 38 -11.37 -13.69 -3.58
C GLY A 38 -11.48 -12.16 -3.69
N HIS A 39 -10.87 -11.56 -4.69
CA HIS A 39 -10.79 -10.09 -4.83
C HIS A 39 -11.73 -9.49 -5.89
N THR A 40 -12.57 -10.31 -6.54
CA THR A 40 -13.39 -9.93 -7.68
C THR A 40 -14.24 -8.68 -7.45
N ARG A 41 -14.83 -8.52 -6.24
CA ARG A 41 -15.69 -7.37 -5.93
C ARG A 41 -14.88 -6.08 -5.80
N VAL A 42 -13.71 -6.15 -5.16
CA VAL A 42 -12.80 -5.00 -5.01
C VAL A 42 -12.24 -4.61 -6.37
N LEU A 43 -11.76 -5.57 -7.16
CA LEU A 43 -11.28 -5.34 -8.53
C LEU A 43 -12.36 -4.70 -9.41
N GLY A 44 -13.59 -5.24 -9.38
CA GLY A 44 -14.70 -4.67 -10.11
C GLY A 44 -15.10 -3.25 -9.65
N ALA A 45 -14.97 -2.96 -8.36
CA ALA A 45 -15.21 -1.60 -7.85
C ALA A 45 -14.13 -0.62 -8.30
N LEU A 46 -12.85 -1.04 -8.34
CA LEU A 46 -11.73 -0.23 -8.82
C LEU A 46 -11.87 0.04 -10.33
N ALA A 47 -12.16 -0.99 -11.13
CA ALA A 47 -12.44 -0.84 -12.57
C ALA A 47 -13.61 0.13 -12.79
N GLY A 48 -14.69 -0.03 -12.02
CA GLY A 48 -15.85 0.87 -12.11
C GLY A 48 -15.57 2.32 -11.72
N LEU A 49 -14.57 2.61 -10.88
CA LEU A 49 -14.08 3.98 -10.63
C LEU A 49 -13.38 4.53 -11.86
N VAL A 50 -12.44 3.75 -12.43
CA VAL A 50 -11.71 4.12 -13.65
C VAL A 50 -12.68 4.37 -14.82
N ASP A 51 -13.67 3.51 -15.03
CA ASP A 51 -14.68 3.64 -16.09
C ASP A 51 -15.54 4.90 -15.94
N ARG A 52 -15.71 5.40 -14.71
CA ARG A 52 -16.38 6.68 -14.43
C ARG A 52 -15.48 7.90 -14.55
N GLY A 53 -14.20 7.70 -14.91
CA GLY A 53 -13.24 8.77 -15.07
C GLY A 53 -12.57 9.23 -13.77
N VAL A 54 -12.69 8.48 -12.67
CA VAL A 54 -11.92 8.72 -11.44
C VAL A 54 -10.57 8.00 -11.55
N PRO A 55 -9.45 8.72 -11.71
CA PRO A 55 -8.14 8.09 -11.76
C PRO A 55 -7.84 7.33 -10.47
N VAL A 56 -7.43 6.06 -10.60
CA VAL A 56 -7.03 5.24 -9.47
C VAL A 56 -5.55 4.92 -9.57
N SER A 57 -4.78 5.32 -8.55
CA SER A 57 -3.37 4.95 -8.41
C SER A 57 -3.20 3.99 -7.25
N MET A 58 -2.36 2.97 -7.41
CA MET A 58 -2.07 1.98 -6.38
C MET A 58 -0.57 1.84 -6.18
N MET A 59 -0.10 2.11 -4.98
CA MET A 59 1.28 1.83 -4.56
C MET A 59 1.40 0.33 -4.25
N GLY A 60 2.49 -0.30 -4.67
CA GLY A 60 2.78 -1.67 -4.24
C GLY A 60 3.27 -1.69 -2.79
N GLY A 61 2.54 -2.37 -1.93
CA GLY A 61 2.95 -2.67 -0.56
C GLY A 61 3.80 -3.93 -0.48
N ASN A 62 4.02 -4.45 0.71
CA ASN A 62 4.78 -5.69 0.87
C ASN A 62 3.96 -6.95 0.55
N HIS A 63 2.64 -6.87 0.60
CA HIS A 63 1.72 -7.96 0.28
C HIS A 63 1.34 -8.02 -1.20
N ASP A 64 1.35 -6.89 -1.89
CA ASP A 64 0.90 -6.76 -3.28
C ASP A 64 1.93 -6.11 -4.22
N TRP A 65 3.21 -6.13 -3.83
CA TRP A 65 4.32 -5.61 -4.65
C TRP A 65 4.39 -6.20 -6.06
N TRP A 66 3.91 -7.43 -6.24
CA TRP A 66 3.97 -8.13 -7.52
C TRP A 66 2.79 -7.82 -8.45
N GLY A 67 2.10 -6.71 -8.23
CA GLY A 67 1.15 -6.15 -9.19
C GLY A 67 1.81 -5.85 -10.54
N GLY A 68 1.05 -5.91 -11.60
CA GLY A 68 1.55 -5.77 -12.97
C GLY A 68 0.46 -5.49 -13.99
N SER A 69 0.54 -6.16 -15.14
CA SER A 69 -0.27 -5.86 -16.31
C SER A 69 -1.77 -6.09 -16.11
N PHE A 70 -2.17 -7.05 -15.28
CA PHE A 70 -3.59 -7.25 -15.00
C PHE A 70 -4.19 -6.00 -14.30
N LEU A 71 -3.50 -5.48 -13.28
CA LEU A 71 -3.97 -4.29 -12.59
C LEU A 71 -3.97 -3.06 -13.50
N THR A 72 -2.96 -2.92 -14.37
CA THR A 72 -2.84 -1.74 -15.24
C THR A 72 -3.67 -1.83 -16.51
N GLU A 73 -3.73 -2.99 -17.16
CA GLU A 73 -4.36 -3.12 -18.48
C GLU A 73 -5.82 -3.56 -18.39
N GLU A 74 -6.17 -4.43 -17.42
CA GLU A 74 -7.54 -4.95 -17.31
C GLU A 74 -8.38 -4.19 -16.26
N ILE A 75 -7.78 -3.76 -15.14
CA ILE A 75 -8.46 -2.95 -14.13
C ILE A 75 -8.33 -1.45 -14.40
N GLY A 76 -7.25 -1.03 -15.09
CA GLY A 76 -7.01 0.37 -15.47
C GLY A 76 -6.40 1.23 -14.37
N VAL A 77 -5.85 0.64 -13.30
CA VAL A 77 -5.19 1.42 -12.23
C VAL A 77 -3.75 1.76 -12.62
N THR A 78 -3.26 2.92 -12.20
CA THR A 78 -1.84 3.27 -12.30
C THR A 78 -1.09 2.59 -11.16
N PHE A 79 -0.30 1.56 -11.46
CA PHE A 79 0.46 0.82 -10.44
C PHE A 79 1.86 1.39 -10.26
N MET A 80 2.19 1.79 -9.02
CA MET A 80 3.45 2.41 -8.63
C MET A 80 4.27 1.45 -7.76
N GLN A 81 5.46 1.06 -8.20
CA GLN A 81 6.35 0.18 -7.42
C GLN A 81 7.29 0.94 -6.48
N ASP A 82 7.68 2.15 -6.86
CA ASP A 82 8.62 2.97 -6.10
C ASP A 82 7.90 4.18 -5.48
N PRO A 83 8.45 4.74 -4.39
CA PRO A 83 7.97 6.01 -3.85
C PRO A 83 7.95 7.11 -4.90
N VAL A 84 6.96 7.98 -4.82
CA VAL A 84 6.78 9.08 -5.77
C VAL A 84 6.58 10.41 -5.05
N VAL A 85 6.96 11.50 -5.70
CA VAL A 85 6.59 12.85 -5.29
C VAL A 85 5.54 13.36 -6.28
N ALA A 86 4.42 13.81 -5.76
CA ALA A 86 3.29 14.33 -6.55
C ALA A 86 2.65 15.55 -5.90
N GLU A 87 2.03 16.38 -6.70
CA GLU A 87 1.19 17.47 -6.20
C GLU A 87 -0.22 16.94 -5.92
N LEU A 88 -0.63 16.96 -4.66
CA LEU A 88 -1.94 16.49 -4.22
C LEU A 88 -2.65 17.62 -3.47
N GLN A 89 -3.75 18.13 -4.01
CA GLN A 89 -4.55 19.19 -3.40
C GLN A 89 -3.73 20.45 -3.03
N GLY A 90 -2.68 20.76 -3.82
CA GLY A 90 -1.76 21.87 -3.54
C GLY A 90 -0.64 21.57 -2.57
N PHE A 91 -0.53 20.33 -2.08
CA PHE A 91 0.59 19.87 -1.25
C PHE A 91 1.59 19.09 -2.10
N ARG A 92 2.86 19.46 -2.04
CA ARG A 92 3.94 18.67 -2.60
C ARG A 92 4.19 17.46 -1.70
N THR A 93 3.69 16.31 -2.13
CA THR A 93 3.53 15.11 -1.32
C THR A 93 4.51 14.03 -1.72
N PHE A 94 5.27 13.51 -0.74
CA PHE A 94 6.03 12.28 -0.89
C PHE A 94 5.16 11.10 -0.45
N LEU A 95 4.87 10.19 -1.40
CA LEU A 95 4.09 8.99 -1.17
C LEU A 95 5.01 7.77 -1.11
N ALA A 96 4.91 6.99 -0.06
CA ALA A 96 5.59 5.71 0.07
C ALA A 96 4.72 4.72 0.84
N HIS A 97 4.79 3.42 0.52
CA HIS A 97 4.08 2.44 1.34
C HIS A 97 4.59 2.43 2.80
N GLY A 98 5.90 2.45 3.00
CA GLY A 98 6.49 2.53 4.34
C GLY A 98 7.32 1.31 4.74
N ASP A 99 7.21 0.21 4.01
CA ASP A 99 7.93 -1.03 4.29
C ASP A 99 9.45 -0.87 4.09
N GLY A 100 10.23 -1.32 5.08
CA GLY A 100 11.69 -1.22 5.07
C GLY A 100 12.23 0.21 5.19
N LEU A 101 11.37 1.19 5.52
CA LEU A 101 11.78 2.54 5.88
C LEU A 101 12.12 2.62 7.38
N GLY A 102 13.08 3.50 7.71
CA GLY A 102 13.57 3.65 9.07
C GLY A 102 14.76 2.74 9.40
N ARG A 103 15.30 2.89 10.61
CA ARG A 103 16.44 2.12 11.11
C ARG A 103 15.94 0.89 11.88
N GLY A 104 16.65 -0.24 11.78
CA GLY A 104 16.52 -1.35 12.72
C GLY A 104 16.06 -2.70 12.16
N ASP A 105 15.65 -2.80 10.89
CA ASP A 105 15.17 -4.06 10.33
C ASP A 105 16.01 -4.52 9.11
N LEU A 106 17.31 -4.77 9.35
CA LEU A 106 18.21 -5.22 8.28
C LEU A 106 17.74 -6.56 7.68
N GLY A 107 17.25 -7.49 8.52
CA GLY A 107 16.74 -8.78 8.09
C GLY A 107 15.54 -8.62 7.15
N TYR A 108 14.58 -7.78 7.51
CA TYR A 108 13.45 -7.48 6.66
C TYR A 108 13.87 -6.79 5.35
N ARG A 109 14.81 -5.86 5.40
CA ARG A 109 15.32 -5.18 4.18
C ARG A 109 15.99 -6.14 3.22
N ILE A 110 16.74 -7.12 3.73
CA ILE A 110 17.33 -8.19 2.91
C ILE A 110 16.22 -9.07 2.32
N LEU A 111 15.27 -9.53 3.15
CA LEU A 111 14.13 -10.31 2.68
C LEU A 111 13.34 -9.56 1.59
N ARG A 112 13.05 -8.28 1.81
CA ARG A 112 12.39 -7.41 0.84
C ARG A 112 13.15 -7.36 -0.49
N ALA A 113 14.47 -7.16 -0.45
CA ALA A 113 15.30 -7.13 -1.66
C ALA A 113 15.26 -8.47 -2.41
N VAL A 114 15.31 -9.59 -1.69
CA VAL A 114 15.20 -10.93 -2.28
C VAL A 114 13.83 -11.14 -2.89
N VAL A 115 12.75 -10.85 -2.16
CA VAL A 115 11.35 -11.03 -2.64
C VAL A 115 11.07 -10.15 -3.85
N ARG A 116 11.55 -8.90 -3.86
CA ARG A 116 11.39 -7.97 -4.99
C ARG A 116 12.33 -8.26 -6.16
N GLY A 117 13.26 -9.19 -6.00
CA GLY A 117 14.21 -9.59 -7.04
C GLY A 117 13.55 -10.22 -8.26
N ARG A 118 14.06 -9.88 -9.47
CA ARG A 118 13.55 -10.44 -10.75
C ARG A 118 13.62 -11.97 -10.79
N LEU A 119 14.68 -12.55 -10.21
CA LEU A 119 14.86 -14.00 -10.15
C LEU A 119 13.78 -14.64 -9.26
N THR A 120 13.54 -14.08 -8.09
CA THR A 120 12.50 -14.57 -7.15
C THR A 120 11.13 -14.52 -7.81
N ARG A 121 10.78 -13.39 -8.45
CA ARG A 121 9.52 -13.25 -9.20
C ARG A 121 9.41 -14.29 -10.32
N TRP A 122 10.50 -14.51 -11.07
CA TRP A 122 10.53 -15.51 -12.14
C TRP A 122 10.37 -16.93 -11.62
N LEU A 123 11.07 -17.31 -10.55
CA LEU A 123 10.95 -18.62 -9.90
C LEU A 123 9.54 -18.83 -9.35
N PHE A 124 8.98 -17.83 -8.66
CA PHE A 124 7.63 -17.88 -8.12
C PHE A 124 6.58 -18.09 -9.23
N GLY A 125 6.73 -17.41 -10.35
CA GLY A 125 5.85 -17.56 -11.53
C GLY A 125 5.90 -18.95 -12.19
N ARG A 126 6.84 -19.82 -11.80
CA ARG A 126 6.91 -21.24 -12.25
C ARG A 126 6.20 -22.21 -11.29
N LEU A 127 5.83 -21.74 -10.10
CA LEU A 127 5.03 -22.54 -9.19
C LEU A 127 3.61 -22.69 -9.74
N HIS A 128 2.99 -23.84 -9.42
CA HIS A 128 1.57 -23.98 -9.67
C HIS A 128 0.79 -22.87 -8.94
N PRO A 129 -0.16 -22.18 -9.55
CA PRO A 129 -0.85 -21.05 -8.93
C PRO A 129 -1.46 -21.35 -7.57
N ASP A 130 -2.08 -22.53 -7.38
CA ASP A 130 -2.66 -22.91 -6.08
C ASP A 130 -1.59 -23.04 -4.99
N PHE A 131 -0.44 -23.64 -5.34
CA PHE A 131 0.68 -23.76 -4.38
C PHE A 131 1.29 -22.39 -4.08
N GLY A 132 1.54 -21.58 -5.10
CA GLY A 132 2.08 -20.23 -4.94
C GLY A 132 1.14 -19.34 -4.12
N THR A 133 -0.16 -19.38 -4.38
CA THR A 133 -1.16 -18.62 -3.59
C THR A 133 -1.21 -19.10 -2.13
N ALA A 134 -1.19 -20.42 -1.88
CA ALA A 134 -1.17 -20.96 -0.53
C ALA A 134 0.12 -20.58 0.23
N LEU A 135 1.27 -20.63 -0.45
CA LEU A 135 2.56 -20.20 0.11
C LEU A 135 2.55 -18.70 0.42
N GLY A 136 2.12 -17.88 -0.53
CA GLY A 136 2.01 -16.43 -0.37
C GLY A 136 1.08 -16.06 0.78
N ALA A 137 -0.11 -16.60 0.83
CA ALA A 137 -1.06 -16.38 1.92
C ALA A 137 -0.51 -16.80 3.29
N ARG A 138 0.31 -17.87 3.36
CA ARG A 138 0.94 -18.30 4.61
C ARG A 138 2.02 -17.32 5.09
N VAL A 139 2.79 -16.74 4.17
CA VAL A 139 3.87 -15.78 4.48
C VAL A 139 3.30 -14.39 4.77
N SER A 140 2.23 -14.01 4.07
CA SER A 140 1.63 -12.67 4.13
C SER A 140 0.53 -12.53 5.17
N ARG A 141 0.28 -13.52 6.03
CA ARG A 141 -0.84 -13.47 7.00
C ARG A 141 -0.80 -12.20 7.83
N THR A 142 -1.76 -11.32 7.57
CA THR A 142 -2.14 -10.24 8.48
C THR A 142 -3.08 -10.83 9.52
N GLU A 143 -2.63 -10.97 10.77
CA GLU A 143 -3.48 -11.47 11.84
C GLU A 143 -4.39 -10.34 12.35
N TYR A 144 -5.70 -10.59 12.29
CA TYR A 144 -6.65 -9.77 13.05
C TYR A 144 -6.43 -10.01 14.54
N ARG A 145 -6.06 -8.98 15.28
CA ARG A 145 -5.86 -9.04 16.74
C ARG A 145 -6.88 -8.16 17.45
N GLU A 146 -7.57 -8.76 18.40
CA GLU A 146 -8.31 -8.00 19.42
C GLU A 146 -7.29 -7.48 20.44
N GLY A 147 -7.28 -6.16 20.71
CA GLY A 147 -6.44 -5.59 21.78
C GLY A 147 -5.47 -4.47 21.35
N GLY A 148 -5.54 -4.00 20.11
CA GLY A 148 -4.72 -2.88 19.61
C GLY A 148 -3.29 -3.29 19.22
N PRO A 149 -2.46 -2.32 18.77
CA PRO A 149 -1.15 -2.61 18.20
C PRO A 149 -0.16 -3.14 19.26
N SER A 150 0.61 -4.14 18.88
CA SER A 150 1.69 -4.72 19.68
C SER A 150 2.88 -3.73 19.83
N ASP A 151 3.78 -4.02 20.78
CA ASP A 151 4.99 -3.19 20.97
C ASP A 151 5.90 -3.20 19.72
N ALA A 152 5.93 -4.32 18.98
CA ALA A 152 6.65 -4.40 17.73
C ALA A 152 6.05 -3.52 16.64
N GLU A 153 4.71 -3.45 16.54
CA GLU A 153 4.00 -2.56 15.61
C GLU A 153 4.19 -1.09 15.98
N ARG A 154 4.12 -0.75 17.26
CA ARG A 154 4.45 0.60 17.76
C ARG A 154 5.90 0.96 17.47
N GLY A 155 6.83 0.03 17.64
CA GLY A 155 8.25 0.21 17.30
C GLY A 155 8.47 0.50 15.82
N ARG A 156 7.80 -0.25 14.92
CA ARG A 156 7.84 -0.01 13.48
C ARG A 156 7.22 1.35 13.11
N SER A 157 6.06 1.68 13.69
CA SER A 157 5.41 2.97 13.46
C SER A 157 6.31 4.14 13.85
N LYS A 158 6.97 4.05 15.02
CA LYS A 158 7.96 5.06 15.46
C LYS A 158 9.15 5.16 14.50
N ALA A 159 9.65 4.04 13.97
CA ALA A 159 10.76 4.03 13.03
C ALA A 159 10.40 4.68 11.69
N VAL A 160 9.20 4.37 11.14
CA VAL A 160 8.69 5.00 9.92
C VAL A 160 8.45 6.50 10.14
N ARG A 161 7.84 6.90 11.27
CA ARG A 161 7.67 8.30 11.64
C ARG A 161 9.01 9.04 11.69
N THR A 162 10.00 8.48 12.38
CA THR A 162 11.34 9.10 12.48
C THR A 162 11.98 9.29 11.11
N TRP A 163 11.81 8.32 10.23
CA TRP A 163 12.28 8.40 8.85
C TRP A 163 11.54 9.52 8.09
N ALA A 164 10.21 9.58 8.19
CA ALA A 164 9.39 10.58 7.49
C ALA A 164 9.73 12.01 7.92
N LEU A 165 9.99 12.23 9.22
CA LEU A 165 10.44 13.53 9.73
C LEU A 165 11.82 13.92 9.15
N ALA A 166 12.73 12.96 9.07
CA ALA A 166 14.04 13.19 8.46
C ALA A 166 13.93 13.49 6.96
N GLU A 167 12.95 12.90 6.26
CA GLU A 167 12.68 13.17 4.86
C GLU A 167 12.16 14.59 4.64
N LEU A 168 11.21 15.05 5.47
CA LEU A 168 10.75 16.44 5.47
C LEU A 168 11.90 17.43 5.73
N GLN A 169 12.81 17.11 6.66
CA GLN A 169 13.98 17.95 6.92
C GLN A 169 14.98 17.95 5.76
N ARG A 170 15.15 16.81 5.08
CA ARG A 170 16.07 16.66 3.94
C ARG A 170 15.61 17.42 2.71
N ASP A 171 14.31 17.45 2.47
CA ASP A 171 13.68 18.16 1.35
C ASP A 171 12.68 19.22 1.87
N PRO A 172 13.13 20.48 2.01
CA PRO A 172 12.26 21.57 2.46
C PRO A 172 11.13 21.91 1.50
N SER A 173 11.14 21.40 0.28
CA SER A 173 10.06 21.62 -0.70
C SER A 173 8.87 20.69 -0.50
N LEU A 174 8.99 19.67 0.37
CA LEU A 174 7.90 18.77 0.71
C LEU A 174 7.00 19.39 1.77
N ASP A 175 5.71 19.38 1.50
CA ASP A 175 4.67 19.78 2.46
C ASP A 175 4.13 18.56 3.21
N LEU A 176 4.12 17.38 2.58
CA LEU A 176 3.46 16.20 3.09
C LEU A 176 4.28 14.92 2.81
N VAL A 177 4.43 14.08 3.84
CA VAL A 177 4.91 12.70 3.69
C VAL A 177 3.80 11.74 4.11
N VAL A 178 3.35 10.89 3.20
CA VAL A 178 2.30 9.89 3.44
C VAL A 178 2.90 8.50 3.42
N CYS A 179 2.67 7.74 4.50
CA CYS A 179 3.03 6.33 4.61
C CYS A 179 1.82 5.46 5.00
N GLY A 180 1.97 4.16 4.87
CA GLY A 180 1.07 3.11 5.35
C GLY A 180 1.83 2.08 6.20
N HIS A 181 1.66 0.79 5.88
CA HIS A 181 2.42 -0.36 6.39
C HIS A 181 2.30 -0.67 7.88
N THR A 182 2.27 0.34 8.73
CA THR A 182 2.29 0.13 10.19
C THR A 182 0.90 0.03 10.81
N HIS A 183 -0.15 0.23 10.02
CA HIS A 183 -1.57 0.11 10.37
C HIS A 183 -2.03 1.04 11.51
N ILE A 184 -1.19 1.95 11.97
CA ILE A 184 -1.51 2.90 13.05
C ILE A 184 -1.75 4.27 12.42
N PRO A 185 -3.01 4.75 12.34
CA PRO A 185 -3.31 6.03 11.74
C PRO A 185 -2.68 7.17 12.56
N LEU A 186 -2.08 8.11 11.88
CA LEU A 186 -1.47 9.29 12.49
C LEU A 186 -1.52 10.47 11.50
N LEU A 187 -1.94 11.62 11.99
CA LEU A 187 -1.76 12.91 11.34
C LEU A 187 -0.98 13.80 12.29
N GLU A 188 0.18 14.27 11.85
CA GLU A 188 1.07 15.09 12.67
C GLU A 188 1.54 16.29 11.85
N GLU A 189 1.29 17.49 12.36
CA GLU A 189 1.93 18.69 11.87
C GLU A 189 3.33 18.79 12.50
N VAL A 190 4.37 18.65 11.67
CA VAL A 190 5.77 18.62 12.09
C VAL A 190 6.31 20.03 12.21
N GLU A 191 5.94 20.88 11.26
CA GLU A 191 6.22 22.31 11.18
C GLU A 191 4.98 23.00 10.58
N PRO A 192 4.78 24.30 10.75
CA PRO A 192 3.63 24.98 10.18
C PRO A 192 3.44 24.70 8.68
N GLY A 193 2.31 24.07 8.31
CA GLY A 193 1.98 23.69 6.95
C GLY A 193 2.70 22.44 6.43
N ARG A 194 3.46 21.71 7.26
CA ARG A 194 4.21 20.52 6.86
C ARG A 194 3.83 19.31 7.70
N TYR A 195 3.44 18.21 7.06
CA TYR A 195 2.76 17.12 7.74
C TYR A 195 3.40 15.76 7.48
N TYR A 196 3.35 14.91 8.49
CA TYR A 196 3.50 13.47 8.34
C TYR A 196 2.14 12.78 8.55
N VAL A 197 1.77 11.89 7.64
CA VAL A 197 0.55 11.11 7.72
C VAL A 197 0.84 9.62 7.57
N ASN A 198 0.26 8.82 8.46
CA ASN A 198 0.06 7.41 8.21
C ASN A 198 -1.43 7.17 8.00
N ALA A 199 -1.80 6.62 6.84
CA ALA A 199 -3.19 6.43 6.46
C ALA A 199 -3.93 5.37 7.31
N GLY A 200 -3.19 4.59 8.14
CA GLY A 200 -3.78 3.52 8.94
C GLY A 200 -4.12 2.29 8.12
N ASP A 201 -5.28 1.69 8.39
CA ASP A 201 -5.75 0.46 7.75
C ASP A 201 -7.27 0.42 7.57
N TRP A 202 -7.72 -0.56 6.76
CA TRP A 202 -9.14 -0.88 6.55
C TRP A 202 -9.62 -2.10 7.34
N LEU A 203 -8.76 -2.72 8.15
CA LEU A 203 -9.10 -3.86 8.99
C LEU A 203 -9.74 -3.40 10.31
N HIS A 204 -9.05 -2.49 11.01
CA HIS A 204 -9.43 -2.01 12.34
C HIS A 204 -9.97 -0.58 12.31
N HIS A 205 -9.21 0.33 11.72
CA HIS A 205 -9.45 1.78 11.81
C HIS A 205 -10.38 2.30 10.72
N ARG A 206 -10.36 1.67 9.53
CA ARG A 206 -11.12 2.12 8.34
C ARG A 206 -10.85 3.60 8.05
N SER A 207 -9.59 3.97 8.17
CA SER A 207 -9.13 5.34 8.03
C SER A 207 -8.68 5.65 6.60
N TYR A 208 -8.83 6.92 6.22
CA TYR A 208 -8.36 7.48 4.95
C TYR A 208 -8.01 8.96 5.15
N LEU A 209 -7.28 9.53 4.22
CA LEU A 209 -6.91 10.95 4.17
C LEU A 209 -7.68 11.64 3.07
#